data_4a9ff2c9fefaaa9a333d0af9967d655c
#
_entry.id   4a9ff2c9fefaaa9a333d0af9967d655c
#
_cell.length_a   1.000
_cell.length_b   1.000
_cell.length_c   1.000
_cell.angle_alpha   90.00
_cell.angle_beta   90.00
_cell.angle_gamma   90.00
#
_symmetry.space_group_name_H-M   'P 1'
#
loop_
_entity.id
_entity.type
_entity.pdbx_description
1 polymer ?
#
loop_
_entity_poly.entity_id
_entity_poly.type
_entity_poly.pdbx_seq_one_letter_code
_entity_poly.pdbx_strand_id
1 'polypeptide(L)'
;MMLVGNRPRVGLRREDMYHWERRTPLIPVHVRELAQAMGTDFIVQSSDMRAYSDDEYREAGLSVAADLKDCPVIIALKEIPIDVLEKDKAYVFFSHVIKGQITNMPMLQRALDLGCTIIDYEKITNDDGRRLIAFGNYAGLAGMIDTLWSLGDRLAWEGIDNPFEPLTQASKYADLATAKAAIQKVGERIKRDGLPKAITPLTIGIAGYGNVAKGAQEILDLLPITDVTPADLLAGRLPENARHSILKIVFQEKDTVLPLEEHKAFELQEFYDHPERYRAAFERYLPHLTTLVNCIYWEPKYPRLITVEAAKAIYADGQPKLRVIGDISCDVKGGIEITVKATEPDDPIYVYDPQTGSIQSGVEGHGPVMMVVDILPSELPRESSAYFSNILKGFVPDIAAADYTVGFEALNLPPALKRAVICHGGELTPDYTYIKKYLEATT
;
A
#
# COMPACT_ATOMS: atom_id res chain seq x y z
N MET A 1 -7.49 30.61 41.73
CA MET A 1 -8.47 29.75 41.08
C MET A 1 -8.32 30.04 39.59
N MET A 2 -7.41 29.30 38.93
CA MET A 2 -7.25 29.46 37.47
C MET A 2 -8.49 28.93 36.81
N LEU A 3 -9.12 29.77 35.97
CA LEU A 3 -10.19 29.35 35.08
C LEU A 3 -9.69 28.13 34.30
N VAL A 4 -10.35 26.99 34.46
CA VAL A 4 -10.19 25.82 33.63
C VAL A 4 -10.74 26.23 32.26
N GLY A 5 -9.89 26.90 31.46
CA GLY A 5 -10.19 27.12 30.07
C GLY A 5 -10.41 25.76 29.41
N ASN A 6 -11.49 25.65 28.65
CA ASN A 6 -11.82 24.43 27.92
C ASN A 6 -10.61 24.07 27.02
N ARG A 7 -9.85 23.06 27.40
CA ARG A 7 -8.70 22.60 26.58
C ARG A 7 -9.25 22.13 25.24
N PRO A 8 -8.56 22.43 24.12
CA PRO A 8 -8.97 21.88 22.84
C PRO A 8 -8.97 20.35 22.93
N ARG A 9 -9.99 19.71 22.37
CA ARG A 9 -10.16 18.25 22.38
C ARG A 9 -9.94 17.69 21.00
N VAL A 10 -9.15 16.62 20.90
CA VAL A 10 -8.92 15.87 19.67
C VAL A 10 -9.39 14.45 19.87
N GLY A 11 -10.27 13.97 19.02
CA GLY A 11 -10.75 12.60 19.01
C GLY A 11 -9.87 11.70 18.12
N LEU A 12 -9.44 10.57 18.65
CA LEU A 12 -8.83 9.50 17.88
C LEU A 12 -9.88 8.43 17.62
N ARG A 13 -10.35 8.35 16.37
CA ARG A 13 -11.43 7.45 15.98
C ARG A 13 -10.93 6.01 15.84
N ARG A 14 -11.79 5.02 16.13
CA ARG A 14 -11.59 3.62 15.76
C ARG A 14 -11.90 3.42 14.28
N GLU A 15 -11.30 2.40 13.69
CA GLU A 15 -11.66 1.91 12.36
C GLU A 15 -12.75 0.83 12.50
N ASP A 16 -13.79 0.88 11.65
CA ASP A 16 -14.94 -0.01 11.71
C ASP A 16 -15.62 -0.28 10.35
N MET A 17 -15.05 0.24 9.25
CA MET A 17 -15.52 -0.08 7.90
C MET A 17 -15.10 -1.48 7.46
N TYR A 18 -13.93 -1.95 7.90
CA TYR A 18 -13.34 -3.23 7.50
C TYR A 18 -12.88 -4.01 8.73
N HIS A 19 -13.26 -5.27 8.85
CA HIS A 19 -12.93 -6.11 10.00
C HIS A 19 -11.44 -6.46 10.13
N TRP A 20 -10.65 -6.30 9.08
CA TRP A 20 -9.19 -6.45 9.11
C TRP A 20 -8.43 -5.15 9.39
N GLU A 21 -9.10 -3.98 9.40
CA GLU A 21 -8.42 -2.71 9.63
C GLU A 21 -8.14 -2.51 11.13
N ARG A 22 -6.98 -2.95 11.53
CA ARG A 22 -6.52 -2.90 12.92
C ARG A 22 -5.54 -1.77 13.20
N ARG A 23 -5.16 -1.01 12.18
CA ARG A 23 -4.23 0.11 12.31
C ARG A 23 -4.86 1.26 13.08
N THR A 24 -4.01 2.17 13.57
CA THR A 24 -4.42 3.44 14.19
C THR A 24 -3.54 4.56 13.65
N PRO A 25 -4.08 5.77 13.45
CA PRO A 25 -3.29 6.89 12.95
C PRO A 25 -2.27 7.41 13.98
N LEU A 26 -2.53 7.25 15.28
CA LEU A 26 -1.63 7.66 16.36
C LEU A 26 -1.53 6.58 17.42
N ILE A 27 -0.30 6.15 17.74
CA ILE A 27 -0.04 5.15 18.78
C ILE A 27 0.00 5.77 20.18
N PRO A 28 -0.22 4.99 21.26
CA PRO A 28 -0.35 5.52 22.62
C PRO A 28 0.78 6.45 23.07
N VAL A 29 2.04 6.08 22.79
CA VAL A 29 3.20 6.89 23.20
C VAL A 29 3.21 8.25 22.51
N HIS A 30 2.88 8.34 21.23
CA HIS A 30 2.85 9.59 20.48
C HIS A 30 1.66 10.48 20.89
N VAL A 31 0.49 9.89 21.16
CA VAL A 31 -0.66 10.67 21.70
C VAL A 31 -0.32 11.26 23.06
N ARG A 32 0.34 10.51 23.95
CA ARG A 32 0.81 11.02 25.24
C ARG A 32 1.81 12.18 25.07
N GLU A 33 2.80 12.03 24.17
CA GLU A 33 3.76 13.10 23.86
C GLU A 33 3.05 14.37 23.39
N LEU A 34 2.10 14.24 22.48
CA LEU A 34 1.30 15.35 21.95
C LEU A 34 0.45 16.00 23.03
N ALA A 35 -0.26 15.22 23.85
CA ALA A 35 -1.09 15.72 24.94
C ALA A 35 -0.29 16.55 25.94
N GLN A 36 0.91 16.07 26.30
CA GLN A 36 1.82 16.79 27.23
C GLN A 36 2.39 18.07 26.60
N ALA A 37 2.83 18.00 25.34
CA ALA A 37 3.47 19.14 24.67
C ALA A 37 2.46 20.26 24.36
N MET A 38 1.23 19.92 24.01
CA MET A 38 0.20 20.87 23.55
C MET A 38 -0.75 21.31 24.67
N GLY A 39 -0.82 20.57 25.78
CA GLY A 39 -1.87 20.78 26.78
C GLY A 39 -3.28 20.47 26.26
N THR A 40 -3.40 19.61 25.25
CA THR A 40 -4.64 19.21 24.56
C THR A 40 -5.15 17.92 25.16
N ASP A 41 -6.47 17.80 25.31
CA ASP A 41 -7.12 16.56 25.75
C ASP A 41 -7.36 15.66 24.53
N PHE A 42 -6.71 14.50 24.48
CA PHE A 42 -6.98 13.46 23.49
C PHE A 42 -7.98 12.46 24.05
N ILE A 43 -9.04 12.21 23.30
CA ILE A 43 -10.05 11.20 23.60
C ILE A 43 -9.92 10.09 22.57
N VAL A 44 -9.62 8.89 23.02
CA VAL A 44 -9.49 7.71 22.15
C VAL A 44 -10.82 6.97 22.14
N GLN A 45 -11.37 6.72 20.96
CA GLN A 45 -12.58 5.91 20.85
C GLN A 45 -12.28 4.45 21.13
N SER A 46 -13.09 3.81 21.97
CA SER A 46 -12.94 2.40 22.34
C SER A 46 -13.01 1.48 21.13
N SER A 47 -12.12 0.48 21.06
CA SER A 47 -12.06 -0.51 19.98
C SER A 47 -11.54 -1.83 20.49
N ASP A 48 -12.22 -2.90 20.15
CA ASP A 48 -11.83 -4.30 20.41
C ASP A 48 -10.98 -4.90 19.26
N MET A 49 -10.90 -4.22 18.13
CA MET A 49 -10.15 -4.68 16.94
C MET A 49 -8.77 -4.05 16.81
N ARG A 50 -8.58 -2.83 17.30
CA ARG A 50 -7.35 -2.05 17.10
C ARG A 50 -6.12 -2.81 17.62
N ALA A 51 -5.01 -2.79 16.86
CA ALA A 51 -3.76 -3.46 17.21
C ALA A 51 -3.09 -2.90 18.48
N TYR A 52 -3.38 -1.65 18.85
CA TYR A 52 -3.07 -1.05 20.14
C TYR A 52 -4.34 -1.01 20.97
N SER A 53 -4.39 -1.80 22.04
CA SER A 53 -5.60 -1.99 22.88
C SER A 53 -6.00 -0.70 23.61
N ASP A 54 -7.24 -0.65 24.04
CA ASP A 54 -7.73 0.43 24.91
C ASP A 54 -6.91 0.56 26.19
N ASP A 55 -6.43 -0.57 26.75
CA ASP A 55 -5.61 -0.57 27.96
C ASP A 55 -4.23 0.06 27.72
N GLU A 56 -3.60 -0.16 26.58
CA GLU A 56 -2.34 0.51 26.22
C GLU A 56 -2.50 2.05 26.18
N TYR A 57 -3.65 2.54 25.71
CA TYR A 57 -3.94 3.98 25.76
C TYR A 57 -4.20 4.48 27.17
N ARG A 58 -4.94 3.72 28.02
CA ARG A 58 -5.17 4.07 29.42
C ARG A 58 -3.85 4.06 30.22
N GLU A 59 -2.98 3.09 30.02
CA GLU A 59 -1.65 3.01 30.62
C GLU A 59 -0.75 4.19 30.21
N ALA A 60 -0.94 4.72 28.98
CA ALA A 60 -0.30 5.95 28.55
C ALA A 60 -0.90 7.22 29.18
N GLY A 61 -1.93 7.08 30.03
CA GLY A 61 -2.58 8.22 30.71
C GLY A 61 -3.65 8.92 29.87
N LEU A 62 -4.20 8.25 28.86
CA LEU A 62 -5.18 8.84 27.93
C LEU A 62 -6.60 8.40 28.27
N SER A 63 -7.58 9.24 27.97
CA SER A 63 -8.99 8.95 28.13
C SER A 63 -9.49 8.08 26.99
N VAL A 64 -10.20 6.99 27.32
CA VAL A 64 -10.88 6.14 26.34
C VAL A 64 -12.39 6.26 26.55
N ALA A 65 -13.15 6.55 25.50
CA ALA A 65 -14.58 6.77 25.53
C ALA A 65 -15.32 6.00 24.42
N ALA A 66 -16.61 5.80 24.57
CA ALA A 66 -17.43 5.12 23.59
C ALA A 66 -17.65 5.97 22.32
N ASP A 67 -17.76 7.30 22.48
CA ASP A 67 -17.97 8.25 21.38
C ASP A 67 -17.04 9.47 21.47
N LEU A 68 -17.06 10.29 20.44
CA LEU A 68 -16.20 11.46 20.27
C LEU A 68 -17.00 12.76 20.09
N LYS A 69 -18.25 12.81 20.61
CA LYS A 69 -19.17 13.93 20.39
C LYS A 69 -18.60 15.28 20.80
N ASP A 70 -17.83 15.31 21.87
CA ASP A 70 -17.23 16.54 22.41
C ASP A 70 -15.90 16.94 21.73
N CYS A 71 -15.48 16.22 20.69
CA CYS A 71 -14.24 16.50 19.99
C CYS A 71 -14.53 17.24 18.68
N PRO A 72 -14.10 18.51 18.53
CA PRO A 72 -14.29 19.27 17.29
C PRO A 72 -13.39 18.78 16.16
N VAL A 73 -12.27 18.13 16.48
CA VAL A 73 -11.32 17.55 15.53
C VAL A 73 -11.27 16.04 15.74
N ILE A 74 -11.48 15.30 14.68
CA ILE A 74 -11.47 13.83 14.65
C ILE A 74 -10.37 13.34 13.72
N ILE A 75 -9.46 12.54 14.25
CA ILE A 75 -8.39 11.89 13.47
C ILE A 75 -8.75 10.42 13.32
N ALA A 76 -8.90 9.96 12.08
CA ALA A 76 -9.14 8.57 11.69
C ALA A 76 -8.05 8.11 10.71
N LEU A 77 -8.10 6.88 10.25
CA LEU A 77 -7.18 6.38 9.23
C LEU A 77 -7.88 6.24 7.88
N LYS A 78 -8.94 5.44 7.83
CA LYS A 78 -9.69 5.10 6.61
C LYS A 78 -11.03 5.84 6.55
N GLU A 79 -11.81 5.54 5.54
CA GLU A 79 -13.12 6.14 5.30
C GLU A 79 -14.02 6.08 6.54
N ILE A 80 -14.80 7.12 6.74
CA ILE A 80 -15.69 7.24 7.90
C ILE A 80 -17.13 6.94 7.44
N PRO A 81 -17.89 6.08 8.16
CA PRO A 81 -19.30 5.83 7.86
C PRO A 81 -20.11 7.14 7.88
N ILE A 82 -21.06 7.25 6.95
CA ILE A 82 -21.83 8.48 6.70
C ILE A 82 -22.63 8.92 7.93
N ASP A 83 -23.17 7.96 8.67
CA ASP A 83 -24.05 8.16 9.82
C ASP A 83 -23.32 8.63 11.08
N VAL A 84 -22.00 8.53 11.12
CA VAL A 84 -21.19 9.01 12.26
C VAL A 84 -20.59 10.41 12.03
N LEU A 85 -20.78 10.99 10.85
CA LEU A 85 -20.39 12.37 10.60
C LEU A 85 -21.29 13.34 11.36
N GLU A 86 -20.67 14.27 12.09
CA GLU A 86 -21.36 15.28 12.91
C GLU A 86 -21.08 16.69 12.40
N LYS A 87 -22.05 17.57 12.59
CA LYS A 87 -22.05 18.94 12.08
C LYS A 87 -20.83 19.75 12.57
N ASP A 88 -20.27 20.56 11.67
CA ASP A 88 -19.22 21.57 11.91
C ASP A 88 -17.91 20.97 12.49
N LYS A 89 -17.66 19.66 12.34
CA LYS A 89 -16.41 19.02 12.80
C LYS A 89 -15.36 18.96 11.70
N ALA A 90 -14.10 18.91 12.11
CA ALA A 90 -12.95 18.64 11.23
C ALA A 90 -12.56 17.16 11.31
N TYR A 91 -12.43 16.51 10.17
CA TYR A 91 -12.06 15.11 10.02
C TYR A 91 -10.77 14.99 9.22
N VAL A 92 -9.82 14.19 9.72
CA VAL A 92 -8.51 13.96 9.10
C VAL A 92 -8.35 12.47 8.84
N PHE A 93 -8.36 12.05 7.57
CA PHE A 93 -8.34 10.63 7.17
C PHE A 93 -8.04 10.45 5.67
N PHE A 94 -7.85 9.22 5.21
CA PHE A 94 -7.86 8.89 3.78
C PHE A 94 -9.30 8.85 3.28
N SER A 95 -9.75 9.90 2.61
CA SER A 95 -11.14 10.03 2.18
C SER A 95 -11.45 9.33 0.86
N HIS A 96 -10.42 9.10 0.03
CA HIS A 96 -10.53 8.51 -1.31
C HIS A 96 -11.62 9.15 -2.18
N VAL A 97 -11.74 10.49 -2.15
CA VAL A 97 -12.73 11.24 -2.94
C VAL A 97 -12.10 11.98 -4.13
N ILE A 98 -10.78 12.17 -4.11
CA ILE A 98 -10.09 13.06 -5.04
C ILE A 98 -10.12 12.62 -6.52
N LYS A 99 -10.35 11.33 -6.77
CA LYS A 99 -10.50 10.77 -8.13
C LYS A 99 -11.97 10.58 -8.51
N GLY A 100 -12.92 11.05 -7.72
CA GLY A 100 -14.34 10.86 -7.94
C GLY A 100 -14.81 9.42 -7.74
N GLN A 101 -14.23 8.72 -6.76
CA GLN A 101 -14.62 7.34 -6.42
C GLN A 101 -16.09 7.31 -6.00
N ILE A 102 -16.93 6.71 -6.82
CA ILE A 102 -18.40 6.75 -6.71
C ILE A 102 -18.88 6.30 -5.33
N THR A 103 -18.25 5.28 -4.75
CA THR A 103 -18.59 4.74 -3.44
C THR A 103 -18.43 5.75 -2.29
N ASN A 104 -17.55 6.76 -2.44
CA ASN A 104 -17.22 7.73 -1.41
C ASN A 104 -17.88 9.10 -1.64
N MET A 105 -18.55 9.30 -2.78
CA MET A 105 -19.26 10.55 -3.07
C MET A 105 -20.41 10.83 -2.07
N PRO A 106 -21.21 9.83 -1.64
CA PRO A 106 -22.24 10.05 -0.62
C PRO A 106 -21.67 10.53 0.72
N MET A 107 -20.51 10.04 1.14
CA MET A 107 -19.83 10.51 2.37
C MET A 107 -19.36 11.96 2.21
N LEU A 108 -18.78 12.32 1.06
CA LEU A 108 -18.38 13.70 0.78
C LEU A 108 -19.59 14.64 0.74
N GLN A 109 -20.69 14.26 0.08
CA GLN A 109 -21.93 15.05 0.07
C GLN A 109 -22.46 15.28 1.50
N ARG A 110 -22.47 14.24 2.32
CA ARG A 110 -22.89 14.34 3.72
C ARG A 110 -22.02 15.30 4.52
N ALA A 111 -20.69 15.26 4.30
CA ALA A 111 -19.75 16.19 4.95
C ALA A 111 -20.00 17.64 4.54
N LEU A 112 -20.31 17.89 3.24
CA LEU A 112 -20.71 19.21 2.76
C LEU A 112 -22.01 19.69 3.40
N ASP A 113 -23.04 18.83 3.45
CA ASP A 113 -24.35 19.17 4.05
C ASP A 113 -24.25 19.51 5.54
N LEU A 114 -23.28 18.91 6.24
CA LEU A 114 -23.03 19.12 7.66
C LEU A 114 -22.05 20.27 7.94
N GLY A 115 -21.50 20.94 6.92
CA GLY A 115 -20.52 22.00 7.12
C GLY A 115 -19.17 21.49 7.65
N CYS A 116 -18.85 20.21 7.45
CA CYS A 116 -17.60 19.62 7.92
C CYS A 116 -16.37 20.16 7.17
N THR A 117 -15.21 20.00 7.80
CA THR A 117 -13.91 20.11 7.16
C THR A 117 -13.33 18.72 6.95
N ILE A 118 -12.88 18.39 5.75
CA ILE A 118 -12.13 17.17 5.47
C ILE A 118 -10.70 17.52 5.09
N ILE A 119 -9.74 16.97 5.84
CA ILE A 119 -8.30 17.02 5.54
C ILE A 119 -7.88 15.62 5.10
N ASP A 120 -7.50 15.46 3.84
CA ASP A 120 -7.13 14.17 3.28
C ASP A 120 -5.62 13.94 3.34
N TYR A 121 -5.19 12.84 3.96
CA TYR A 121 -3.78 12.44 4.03
C TYR A 121 -3.12 12.31 2.66
N GLU A 122 -3.86 11.94 1.61
CA GLU A 122 -3.32 11.83 0.26
C GLU A 122 -2.81 13.15 -0.29
N LYS A 123 -3.32 14.26 0.21
CA LYS A 123 -3.02 15.62 -0.24
C LYS A 123 -2.11 16.40 0.68
N ILE A 124 -1.66 15.80 1.78
CA ILE A 124 -0.57 16.37 2.58
C ILE A 124 0.74 16.18 1.82
N THR A 125 1.11 17.21 1.04
CA THR A 125 2.24 17.18 0.12
C THR A 125 3.23 18.30 0.40
N ASN A 126 4.51 18.09 0.01
CA ASN A 126 5.46 19.19 -0.07
C ASN A 126 5.18 20.09 -1.30
N ASP A 127 6.02 21.11 -1.51
CA ASP A 127 5.84 22.08 -2.60
C ASP A 127 6.10 21.46 -3.99
N ASP A 128 6.83 20.34 -4.06
CA ASP A 128 7.02 19.57 -5.29
C ASP A 128 5.87 18.58 -5.57
N GLY A 129 4.79 18.61 -4.77
CA GLY A 129 3.65 17.71 -4.89
C GLY A 129 3.90 16.29 -4.37
N ARG A 130 5.06 16.01 -3.75
CA ARG A 130 5.36 14.71 -3.18
C ARG A 130 4.57 14.49 -1.89
N ARG A 131 3.86 13.37 -1.80
CA ARG A 131 3.12 12.96 -0.61
C ARG A 131 4.05 12.79 0.58
N LEU A 132 3.70 13.39 1.72
CA LEU A 132 4.47 13.36 2.97
C LEU A 132 4.04 12.21 3.89
N ILE A 133 2.80 11.73 3.76
CA ILE A 133 2.23 10.67 4.58
C ILE A 133 1.80 9.51 3.66
N ALA A 134 2.39 8.33 3.85
CA ALA A 134 2.09 7.14 3.07
C ALA A 134 2.57 5.87 3.77
N PHE A 135 2.03 4.71 3.38
CA PHE A 135 2.39 3.38 3.88
C PHE A 135 3.25 2.56 2.90
N GLY A 136 3.79 3.16 1.83
CA GLY A 136 4.39 2.43 0.72
C GLY A 136 5.47 1.42 1.11
N ASN A 137 6.33 1.73 2.08
CA ASN A 137 7.34 0.79 2.55
C ASN A 137 6.70 -0.46 3.17
N TYR A 138 5.65 -0.29 4.00
CA TYR A 138 4.94 -1.40 4.64
C TYR A 138 4.13 -2.25 3.65
N ALA A 139 3.64 -1.66 2.57
CA ALA A 139 3.07 -2.43 1.47
C ALA A 139 4.13 -3.36 0.84
N GLY A 140 5.35 -2.84 0.66
CA GLY A 140 6.47 -3.65 0.17
C GLY A 140 6.88 -4.77 1.11
N LEU A 141 6.97 -4.48 2.42
CA LEU A 141 7.30 -5.49 3.44
C LEU A 141 6.27 -6.64 3.45
N ALA A 142 4.98 -6.32 3.64
CA ALA A 142 3.93 -7.32 3.67
C ALA A 142 3.79 -8.05 2.34
N GLY A 143 3.78 -7.31 1.23
CA GLY A 143 3.64 -7.89 -0.10
C GLY A 143 4.75 -8.85 -0.51
N MET A 144 6.01 -8.61 -0.09
CA MET A 144 7.08 -9.57 -0.33
C MET A 144 6.95 -10.81 0.56
N ILE A 145 6.55 -10.66 1.84
CA ILE A 145 6.28 -11.81 2.72
C ILE A 145 5.21 -12.70 2.08
N ASP A 146 4.10 -12.12 1.65
CA ASP A 146 2.98 -12.84 1.06
C ASP A 146 3.33 -13.45 -0.30
N THR A 147 4.16 -12.77 -1.08
CA THR A 147 4.66 -13.31 -2.36
C THR A 147 5.54 -14.55 -2.13
N LEU A 148 6.43 -14.53 -1.12
CA LEU A 148 7.28 -15.67 -0.78
C LEU A 148 6.47 -16.83 -0.20
N TRP A 149 5.49 -16.56 0.64
CA TRP A 149 4.53 -17.54 1.13
C TRP A 149 3.76 -18.18 -0.05
N SER A 150 3.17 -17.37 -0.91
CA SER A 150 2.43 -17.84 -2.10
C SER A 150 3.30 -18.72 -3.02
N LEU A 151 4.60 -18.39 -3.15
CA LEU A 151 5.55 -19.21 -3.89
C LEU A 151 5.75 -20.56 -3.22
N GLY A 152 5.88 -20.59 -1.89
CA GLY A 152 6.00 -21.83 -1.11
C GLY A 152 4.82 -22.77 -1.32
N ASP A 153 3.61 -22.24 -1.16
CA ASP A 153 2.35 -22.98 -1.32
C ASP A 153 2.17 -23.46 -2.77
N ARG A 154 2.49 -22.61 -3.76
CA ARG A 154 2.43 -23.00 -5.19
C ARG A 154 3.38 -24.15 -5.51
N LEU A 155 4.61 -24.08 -5.03
CA LEU A 155 5.60 -25.14 -5.25
C LEU A 155 5.20 -26.45 -4.54
N ALA A 156 4.64 -26.37 -3.34
CA ALA A 156 4.12 -27.54 -2.62
C ALA A 156 2.96 -28.19 -3.38
N TRP A 157 2.02 -27.41 -3.93
CA TRP A 157 0.95 -27.91 -4.77
C TRP A 157 1.48 -28.59 -6.05
N GLU A 158 2.56 -28.08 -6.64
CA GLU A 158 3.27 -28.72 -7.77
C GLU A 158 4.05 -29.99 -7.37
N GLY A 159 4.03 -30.37 -6.09
CA GLY A 159 4.76 -31.54 -5.56
C GLY A 159 6.26 -31.31 -5.42
N ILE A 160 6.70 -30.07 -5.34
CA ILE A 160 8.10 -29.68 -5.18
C ILE A 160 8.37 -29.37 -3.71
N ASP A 161 9.14 -30.23 -3.01
CA ASP A 161 9.69 -29.91 -1.69
C ASP A 161 10.54 -28.63 -1.80
N ASN A 162 10.20 -27.61 -1.03
CA ASN A 162 10.82 -26.31 -1.19
C ASN A 162 11.08 -25.61 0.17
N PRO A 163 12.05 -24.70 0.23
CA PRO A 163 12.43 -24.06 1.48
C PRO A 163 11.40 -23.05 2.00
N PHE A 164 10.44 -22.60 1.18
CA PHE A 164 9.46 -21.56 1.52
C PHE A 164 8.19 -22.11 2.18
N GLU A 165 7.95 -23.42 2.10
CA GLU A 165 6.76 -24.08 2.66
C GLU A 165 6.45 -23.74 4.13
N PRO A 166 7.44 -23.46 5.03
CA PRO A 166 7.16 -23.06 6.41
C PRO A 166 6.70 -21.60 6.58
N LEU A 167 6.70 -20.79 5.51
CA LEU A 167 6.23 -19.42 5.60
C LEU A 167 4.70 -19.37 5.69
N THR A 168 4.21 -18.27 6.24
CA THR A 168 2.79 -17.95 6.29
C THR A 168 2.57 -16.51 5.81
N GLN A 169 1.32 -16.14 5.56
CA GLN A 169 0.91 -14.79 5.25
C GLN A 169 1.38 -13.80 6.32
N ALA A 170 1.71 -12.56 5.94
CA ALA A 170 2.21 -11.52 6.85
C ALA A 170 1.29 -11.30 8.06
N SER A 171 -0.02 -11.31 7.84
CA SER A 171 -1.06 -11.14 8.88
C SER A 171 -1.10 -12.26 9.93
N LYS A 172 -0.47 -13.40 9.67
CA LYS A 172 -0.45 -14.58 10.59
C LYS A 172 0.76 -14.58 11.53
N TYR A 173 1.73 -13.70 11.31
CA TYR A 173 2.84 -13.52 12.26
C TYR A 173 2.42 -12.61 13.42
N ALA A 174 3.02 -12.81 14.58
CA ALA A 174 2.77 -11.96 15.75
C ALA A 174 3.22 -10.51 15.51
N ASP A 175 4.33 -10.34 14.79
CA ASP A 175 4.95 -9.07 14.43
C ASP A 175 5.90 -9.24 13.25
N LEU A 176 6.39 -8.12 12.71
CA LEU A 176 7.34 -8.09 11.61
C LEU A 176 8.69 -8.77 11.96
N ALA A 177 9.12 -8.70 13.23
CA ALA A 177 10.37 -9.33 13.66
C ALA A 177 10.27 -10.86 13.57
N THR A 178 9.13 -11.42 13.97
CA THR A 178 8.83 -12.86 13.86
C THR A 178 8.78 -13.29 12.38
N ALA A 179 8.15 -12.51 11.51
CA ALA A 179 8.13 -12.78 10.07
C ALA A 179 9.55 -12.78 9.48
N LYS A 180 10.36 -11.76 9.78
CA LYS A 180 11.77 -11.69 9.35
C LYS A 180 12.60 -12.87 9.84
N ALA A 181 12.42 -13.31 11.09
CA ALA A 181 13.11 -14.47 11.63
C ALA A 181 12.74 -15.76 10.90
N ALA A 182 11.46 -15.93 10.49
CA ALA A 182 11.03 -17.07 9.69
C ALA A 182 11.70 -17.08 8.32
N ILE A 183 11.77 -15.91 7.64
CA ILE A 183 12.42 -15.76 6.32
C ILE A 183 13.93 -16.00 6.43
N GLN A 184 14.59 -15.53 7.49
CA GLN A 184 16.02 -15.82 7.73
C GLN A 184 16.30 -17.31 7.83
N LYS A 185 15.43 -18.09 8.50
CA LYS A 185 15.54 -19.56 8.55
C LYS A 185 15.41 -20.21 7.19
N VAL A 186 14.53 -19.69 6.32
CA VAL A 186 14.47 -20.10 4.91
C VAL A 186 15.80 -19.83 4.22
N GLY A 187 16.38 -18.65 4.42
CA GLY A 187 17.68 -18.29 3.88
C GLY A 187 18.82 -19.22 4.35
N GLU A 188 18.82 -19.59 5.62
CA GLU A 188 19.77 -20.58 6.17
C GLU A 188 19.61 -21.97 5.52
N ARG A 189 18.35 -22.42 5.32
CA ARG A 189 18.05 -23.68 4.61
C ARG A 189 18.57 -23.63 3.18
N ILE A 190 18.35 -22.55 2.43
CA ILE A 190 18.87 -22.39 1.06
C ILE A 190 20.40 -22.42 1.03
N LYS A 191 21.07 -21.71 1.95
CA LYS A 191 22.54 -21.72 2.03
C LYS A 191 23.10 -23.11 2.31
N ARG A 192 22.47 -23.88 3.18
CA ARG A 192 22.93 -25.20 3.61
C ARG A 192 22.63 -26.29 2.58
N ASP A 193 21.37 -26.37 2.12
CA ASP A 193 20.83 -27.51 1.36
C ASP A 193 20.76 -27.20 -0.15
N GLY A 194 20.72 -25.92 -0.50
CA GLY A 194 20.45 -25.43 -1.84
C GLY A 194 18.98 -25.51 -2.23
N LEU A 195 18.64 -24.85 -3.31
CA LEU A 195 17.31 -24.90 -3.93
C LEU A 195 17.09 -26.25 -4.64
N PRO A 196 15.86 -26.77 -4.69
CA PRO A 196 15.51 -27.93 -5.50
C PRO A 196 15.88 -27.71 -6.97
N LYS A 197 16.34 -28.78 -7.64
CA LYS A 197 16.74 -28.70 -9.05
C LYS A 197 15.60 -28.19 -9.95
N ALA A 198 14.36 -28.52 -9.64
CA ALA A 198 13.18 -28.14 -10.42
C ALA A 198 12.94 -26.62 -10.49
N ILE A 199 13.47 -25.86 -9.51
CA ILE A 199 13.31 -24.39 -9.45
C ILE A 199 14.65 -23.64 -9.55
N THR A 200 15.73 -24.34 -9.87
CA THR A 200 17.07 -23.73 -10.01
C THR A 200 17.33 -23.37 -11.49
N PRO A 201 17.74 -22.16 -11.79
CA PRO A 201 17.90 -20.99 -10.92
C PRO A 201 16.54 -20.36 -10.56
N LEU A 202 16.35 -20.00 -9.28
CA LEU A 202 15.18 -19.23 -8.83
C LEU A 202 15.45 -17.74 -9.05
N THR A 203 14.57 -17.10 -9.81
CA THR A 203 14.71 -15.69 -10.19
C THR A 203 13.52 -14.87 -9.73
N ILE A 204 13.78 -13.80 -9.00
CA ILE A 204 12.76 -12.84 -8.52
C ILE A 204 13.04 -11.50 -9.16
N GLY A 205 12.10 -11.04 -9.99
CA GLY A 205 12.12 -9.72 -10.60
C GLY A 205 11.33 -8.73 -9.75
N ILE A 206 11.89 -7.56 -9.48
CA ILE A 206 11.21 -6.44 -8.79
C ILE A 206 11.08 -5.31 -9.78
N ALA A 207 9.86 -4.96 -10.16
CA ALA A 207 9.59 -3.81 -11.01
C ALA A 207 9.45 -2.55 -10.13
N GLY A 208 10.37 -1.60 -10.32
CA GLY A 208 10.44 -0.37 -9.55
C GLY A 208 11.54 -0.33 -8.48
N TYR A 209 11.81 0.87 -7.97
CA TYR A 209 12.88 1.15 -6.98
C TYR A 209 12.46 2.21 -5.96
N GLY A 210 11.16 2.52 -5.89
CA GLY A 210 10.54 3.45 -4.94
C GLY A 210 10.40 2.86 -3.52
N ASN A 211 9.61 3.49 -2.67
CA ASN A 211 9.44 3.08 -1.27
C ASN A 211 8.82 1.68 -1.13
N VAL A 212 7.90 1.30 -2.02
CA VAL A 212 7.33 -0.05 -2.05
C VAL A 212 8.42 -1.08 -2.36
N ALA A 213 9.18 -0.86 -3.43
CA ALA A 213 10.26 -1.75 -3.83
C ALA A 213 11.37 -1.86 -2.77
N LYS A 214 11.65 -0.78 -2.02
CA LYS A 214 12.59 -0.82 -0.89
C LYS A 214 12.11 -1.73 0.22
N GLY A 215 10.83 -1.66 0.59
CA GLY A 215 10.23 -2.57 1.58
C GLY A 215 10.25 -4.02 1.09
N ALA A 216 9.93 -4.28 -0.17
CA ALA A 216 10.00 -5.60 -0.76
C ALA A 216 11.44 -6.16 -0.75
N GLN A 217 12.43 -5.34 -1.11
CA GLN A 217 13.85 -5.74 -1.07
C GLN A 217 14.35 -5.98 0.35
N GLU A 218 13.91 -5.20 1.34
CA GLU A 218 14.30 -5.41 2.75
C GLU A 218 13.95 -6.80 3.26
N ILE A 219 12.81 -7.36 2.82
CA ILE A 219 12.42 -8.73 3.13
C ILE A 219 13.20 -9.73 2.30
N LEU A 220 13.32 -9.49 0.99
CA LEU A 220 14.02 -10.40 0.09
C LEU A 220 15.51 -10.54 0.45
N ASP A 221 16.16 -9.45 0.88
CA ASP A 221 17.59 -9.42 1.25
C ASP A 221 17.91 -10.17 2.56
N LEU A 222 16.91 -10.68 3.27
CA LEU A 222 17.10 -11.66 4.37
C LEU A 222 17.49 -13.06 3.85
N LEU A 223 17.26 -13.32 2.56
CA LEU A 223 17.63 -14.55 1.88
C LEU A 223 19.03 -14.42 1.24
N PRO A 224 19.68 -15.54 0.87
CA PRO A 224 20.93 -15.47 0.11
C PRO A 224 20.66 -14.96 -1.31
N ILE A 225 21.00 -13.70 -1.55
CA ILE A 225 20.75 -13.01 -2.82
C ILE A 225 22.03 -12.92 -3.66
N THR A 226 21.82 -13.06 -4.97
CA THR A 226 22.80 -12.66 -5.98
C THR A 226 22.10 -11.70 -6.95
N ASP A 227 22.58 -10.46 -7.03
CA ASP A 227 22.04 -9.46 -7.94
C ASP A 227 22.44 -9.80 -9.39
N VAL A 228 21.44 -9.74 -10.29
CA VAL A 228 21.62 -9.95 -11.74
C VAL A 228 21.03 -8.77 -12.47
N THR A 229 21.76 -8.24 -13.46
CA THR A 229 21.20 -7.14 -14.27
C THR A 229 20.12 -7.65 -15.24
N PRO A 230 19.14 -6.82 -15.64
CA PRO A 230 18.17 -7.19 -16.68
C PRO A 230 18.84 -7.64 -17.98
N ALA A 231 19.98 -7.02 -18.35
CA ALA A 231 20.74 -7.40 -19.55
C ALA A 231 21.41 -8.78 -19.41
N ASP A 232 21.96 -9.11 -18.25
CA ASP A 232 22.57 -10.42 -18.00
C ASP A 232 21.52 -11.54 -17.96
N LEU A 233 20.33 -11.24 -17.39
CA LEU A 233 19.20 -12.16 -17.40
C LEU A 233 18.81 -12.55 -18.83
N LEU A 234 18.63 -11.58 -19.72
CA LEU A 234 18.28 -11.83 -21.14
C LEU A 234 19.40 -12.53 -21.91
N ALA A 235 20.65 -12.22 -21.58
CA ALA A 235 21.80 -12.85 -22.23
C ALA A 235 22.11 -14.26 -21.70
N GLY A 236 21.38 -14.72 -20.67
CA GLY A 236 21.65 -16.01 -20.02
C GLY A 236 22.96 -16.04 -19.24
N ARG A 237 23.56 -14.88 -18.93
CA ARG A 237 24.80 -14.79 -18.14
C ARG A 237 24.46 -14.86 -16.66
N LEU A 238 24.16 -16.08 -16.19
CA LEU A 238 23.76 -16.33 -14.81
C LEU A 238 24.91 -16.91 -13.99
N PRO A 239 24.97 -16.67 -12.67
CA PRO A 239 26.00 -17.23 -11.79
C PRO A 239 26.00 -18.77 -11.78
N GLU A 240 27.18 -19.39 -11.78
CA GLU A 240 27.30 -20.85 -11.70
C GLU A 240 26.71 -21.44 -10.40
N ASN A 241 26.75 -20.68 -9.31
CA ASN A 241 26.28 -21.12 -7.98
C ASN A 241 24.83 -20.74 -7.68
N ALA A 242 23.96 -20.67 -8.69
CA ALA A 242 22.55 -20.28 -8.56
C ALA A 242 21.69 -21.24 -7.70
N ARG A 243 22.26 -22.38 -7.26
CA ARG A 243 21.56 -23.32 -6.39
C ARG A 243 21.47 -22.85 -4.93
N HIS A 244 22.45 -22.10 -4.44
CA HIS A 244 22.54 -21.67 -3.04
C HIS A 244 22.20 -20.17 -2.85
N SER A 245 21.64 -19.55 -3.89
CA SER A 245 21.18 -18.17 -3.86
C SER A 245 19.94 -17.96 -4.73
N ILE A 246 19.23 -16.89 -4.46
CA ILE A 246 18.13 -16.38 -5.28
C ILE A 246 18.68 -15.28 -6.17
N LEU A 247 18.39 -15.33 -7.45
CA LEU A 247 18.78 -14.29 -8.40
C LEU A 247 17.75 -13.15 -8.31
N LYS A 248 18.19 -11.99 -7.83
CA LYS A 248 17.38 -10.78 -7.71
C LYS A 248 17.63 -9.87 -8.90
N ILE A 249 16.56 -9.45 -9.57
CA ILE A 249 16.60 -8.52 -10.69
C ILE A 249 15.73 -7.31 -10.37
N VAL A 250 16.29 -6.11 -10.37
CA VAL A 250 15.54 -4.87 -10.19
C VAL A 250 15.40 -4.16 -11.53
N PHE A 251 14.15 -3.94 -11.95
CA PHE A 251 13.82 -3.28 -13.22
C PHE A 251 13.51 -1.80 -12.99
N GLN A 252 14.05 -0.98 -13.86
CA GLN A 252 13.77 0.45 -13.97
C GLN A 252 12.96 0.72 -15.24
N GLU A 253 12.49 1.95 -15.43
CA GLU A 253 11.70 2.35 -16.60
C GLU A 253 12.39 1.97 -17.93
N LYS A 254 13.70 2.22 -18.04
CA LYS A 254 14.51 1.87 -19.23
C LYS A 254 14.51 0.38 -19.58
N ASP A 255 14.19 -0.47 -18.60
CA ASP A 255 14.13 -1.93 -18.80
C ASP A 255 12.73 -2.37 -19.24
N THR A 256 11.70 -1.56 -18.95
CA THR A 256 10.29 -1.90 -19.18
C THR A 256 9.77 -1.47 -20.54
N VAL A 257 10.44 -0.51 -21.19
CA VAL A 257 10.03 0.07 -22.48
C VAL A 257 11.18 0.17 -23.45
N LEU A 258 10.85 0.38 -24.73
CA LEU A 258 11.80 0.72 -25.79
C LEU A 258 11.28 1.93 -26.56
N PRO A 259 12.16 2.87 -26.97
CA PRO A 259 11.77 3.94 -27.90
C PRO A 259 11.16 3.38 -29.18
N LEU A 260 10.18 4.06 -29.76
CA LEU A 260 9.63 3.74 -31.09
C LEU A 260 10.62 4.09 -32.21
N GLU A 261 11.42 5.13 -31.99
CA GLU A 261 12.46 5.54 -32.91
C GLU A 261 13.66 4.59 -32.82
N GLU A 262 14.05 3.98 -33.94
CA GLU A 262 15.18 3.06 -34.01
C GLU A 262 16.49 3.74 -33.57
N HIS A 263 17.30 3.01 -32.79
CA HIS A 263 18.60 3.45 -32.27
C HIS A 263 18.57 4.61 -31.27
N LYS A 264 17.40 5.12 -30.91
CA LYS A 264 17.29 6.13 -29.87
C LYS A 264 17.55 5.53 -28.50
N ALA A 265 18.35 6.22 -27.67
CA ALA A 265 18.54 5.83 -26.27
C ALA A 265 17.29 6.19 -25.45
N PHE A 266 17.04 5.43 -24.40
CA PHE A 266 15.98 5.75 -23.43
C PHE A 266 16.32 7.04 -22.66
N GLU A 267 15.35 7.93 -22.54
CA GLU A 267 15.43 9.15 -21.73
C GLU A 267 14.26 9.21 -20.75
N LEU A 268 14.57 9.28 -19.43
CA LEU A 268 13.58 9.18 -18.38
C LEU A 268 12.56 10.34 -18.41
N GLN A 269 13.03 11.58 -18.57
CA GLN A 269 12.14 12.73 -18.59
C GLN A 269 11.24 12.71 -19.82
N GLU A 270 11.78 12.35 -20.99
CA GLU A 270 10.96 12.18 -22.18
C GLU A 270 9.90 11.09 -22.02
N PHE A 271 10.24 9.98 -21.36
CA PHE A 271 9.28 8.92 -21.09
C PHE A 271 8.11 9.41 -20.20
N TYR A 272 8.38 10.24 -19.21
CA TYR A 272 7.32 10.80 -18.37
C TYR A 272 6.45 11.82 -19.10
N ASP A 273 7.05 12.66 -19.94
CA ASP A 273 6.37 13.74 -20.66
C ASP A 273 5.67 13.22 -21.92
N HIS A 274 6.25 12.21 -22.58
CA HIS A 274 5.83 11.67 -23.87
C HIS A 274 5.86 10.14 -23.90
N PRO A 275 5.10 9.45 -23.03
CA PRO A 275 5.10 7.98 -22.98
C PRO A 275 4.66 7.32 -24.28
N GLU A 276 3.88 8.03 -25.13
CA GLU A 276 3.44 7.57 -26.46
C GLU A 276 4.59 7.36 -27.45
N ARG A 277 5.79 7.86 -27.16
CA ARG A 277 7.00 7.60 -27.95
C ARG A 277 7.71 6.30 -27.63
N TYR A 278 7.16 5.54 -26.67
CA TYR A 278 7.73 4.29 -26.19
C TYR A 278 6.72 3.15 -26.32
N ARG A 279 7.23 1.95 -26.55
CA ARG A 279 6.43 0.72 -26.57
C ARG A 279 6.79 -0.18 -25.43
N ALA A 280 5.86 -1.03 -24.98
CA ALA A 280 6.11 -2.08 -24.00
C ALA A 280 7.24 -3.01 -24.45
N ALA A 281 8.07 -3.42 -23.50
CA ALA A 281 9.17 -4.34 -23.74
C ALA A 281 9.48 -5.25 -22.55
N PHE A 282 8.70 -5.16 -21.47
CA PHE A 282 8.93 -5.94 -20.26
C PHE A 282 8.65 -7.44 -20.45
N GLU A 283 7.71 -7.78 -21.34
CA GLU A 283 7.27 -9.16 -21.58
C GLU A 283 8.41 -10.12 -21.94
N ARG A 284 9.49 -9.61 -22.56
CA ARG A 284 10.70 -10.39 -22.88
C ARG A 284 11.41 -11.02 -21.66
N TYR A 285 11.18 -10.47 -20.44
CA TYR A 285 11.77 -11.00 -19.21
C TYR A 285 10.95 -12.12 -18.57
N LEU A 286 9.65 -12.16 -18.83
CA LEU A 286 8.71 -13.07 -18.15
C LEU A 286 9.11 -14.56 -18.24
N PRO A 287 9.59 -15.09 -19.39
CA PRO A 287 10.04 -16.48 -19.48
C PRO A 287 11.25 -16.81 -18.58
N HIS A 288 11.97 -15.79 -18.13
CA HIS A 288 13.18 -15.93 -17.30
C HIS A 288 12.90 -15.79 -15.80
N LEU A 289 11.73 -15.29 -15.39
CA LEU A 289 11.37 -15.05 -14.00
C LEU A 289 10.61 -16.23 -13.39
N THR A 290 10.91 -16.57 -12.14
CA THR A 290 10.09 -17.47 -11.33
C THR A 290 8.98 -16.71 -10.64
N THR A 291 9.29 -15.49 -10.19
CA THR A 291 8.37 -14.58 -9.50
C THR A 291 8.60 -13.17 -10.00
N LEU A 292 7.51 -12.44 -10.19
CA LEU A 292 7.51 -10.99 -10.43
C LEU A 292 6.87 -10.28 -9.25
N VAL A 293 7.51 -9.22 -8.75
CA VAL A 293 6.96 -8.33 -7.72
C VAL A 293 6.80 -6.95 -8.33
N ASN A 294 5.54 -6.53 -8.51
CA ASN A 294 5.21 -5.24 -9.09
C ASN A 294 5.10 -4.16 -8.00
N CYS A 295 6.00 -3.18 -8.06
CA CYS A 295 6.09 -2.05 -7.12
C CYS A 295 6.04 -0.70 -7.82
N ILE A 296 5.65 -0.64 -9.11
CA ILE A 296 5.60 0.62 -9.84
C ILE A 296 4.24 1.31 -9.66
N TYR A 297 4.27 2.64 -9.70
CA TYR A 297 3.08 3.44 -9.96
C TYR A 297 2.74 3.38 -11.45
N TRP A 298 1.49 3.12 -11.80
CA TRP A 298 1.04 3.03 -13.19
C TRP A 298 -0.17 3.92 -13.46
N GLU A 299 -0.23 4.48 -14.65
CA GLU A 299 -1.37 5.20 -15.21
C GLU A 299 -1.64 4.72 -16.65
N PRO A 300 -2.87 4.87 -17.18
CA PRO A 300 -3.24 4.39 -18.51
C PRO A 300 -2.38 4.95 -19.68
N LYS A 301 -1.67 6.05 -19.46
CA LYS A 301 -0.76 6.62 -20.44
C LYS A 301 0.55 5.83 -20.60
N TYR A 302 0.92 5.01 -19.60
CA TYR A 302 2.16 4.22 -19.62
C TYR A 302 1.93 2.82 -20.20
N PRO A 303 2.91 2.25 -20.91
CA PRO A 303 2.87 0.85 -21.33
C PRO A 303 2.73 -0.10 -20.13
N ARG A 304 2.00 -1.21 -20.34
CA ARG A 304 1.85 -2.26 -19.35
C ARG A 304 3.12 -3.12 -19.21
N LEU A 305 3.31 -3.71 -18.03
CA LEU A 305 4.33 -4.75 -17.81
C LEU A 305 3.89 -6.11 -18.38
N ILE A 306 2.62 -6.48 -18.13
CA ILE A 306 2.05 -7.75 -18.60
C ILE A 306 0.70 -7.47 -19.23
N THR A 307 0.54 -7.90 -20.50
CA THR A 307 -0.75 -7.92 -21.19
C THR A 307 -1.39 -9.30 -21.08
N VAL A 308 -2.70 -9.40 -21.36
CA VAL A 308 -3.40 -10.69 -21.44
C VAL A 308 -2.80 -11.57 -22.53
N GLU A 309 -2.45 -10.98 -23.67
CA GLU A 309 -1.81 -11.67 -24.81
C GLU A 309 -0.45 -12.25 -24.44
N ALA A 310 0.38 -11.50 -23.74
CA ALA A 310 1.68 -11.99 -23.26
C ALA A 310 1.52 -13.15 -22.27
N ALA A 311 0.58 -13.02 -21.32
CA ALA A 311 0.28 -14.10 -20.39
C ALA A 311 -0.19 -15.37 -21.13
N LYS A 312 -1.09 -15.24 -22.11
CA LYS A 312 -1.52 -16.36 -22.97
C LYS A 312 -0.35 -17.03 -23.68
N ALA A 313 0.52 -16.22 -24.26
CA ALA A 313 1.68 -16.75 -25.01
C ALA A 313 2.64 -17.54 -24.12
N ILE A 314 2.94 -17.05 -22.90
CA ILE A 314 3.85 -17.72 -21.97
C ILE A 314 3.29 -19.06 -21.49
N TYR A 315 1.96 -19.15 -21.30
CA TYR A 315 1.31 -20.36 -20.78
C TYR A 315 0.72 -21.26 -21.88
N ALA A 316 1.01 -21.00 -23.16
CA ALA A 316 0.45 -21.77 -24.28
C ALA A 316 0.95 -23.23 -24.30
N ASP A 317 2.21 -23.45 -23.98
CA ASP A 317 2.89 -24.74 -24.10
C ASP A 317 3.08 -25.46 -22.74
N GLY A 318 2.21 -25.17 -21.75
CA GLY A 318 2.24 -25.80 -20.44
C GLY A 318 2.61 -24.83 -19.32
N GLN A 319 3.28 -25.34 -18.27
CA GLN A 319 3.63 -24.53 -17.09
C GLN A 319 5.00 -23.86 -17.33
N PRO A 320 5.02 -22.52 -17.45
CA PRO A 320 6.28 -21.79 -17.62
C PRO A 320 7.03 -21.67 -16.30
N LYS A 321 8.18 -20.99 -16.33
CA LYS A 321 8.97 -20.69 -15.14
C LYS A 321 8.25 -19.72 -14.17
N LEU A 322 7.47 -18.77 -14.70
CA LEU A 322 6.72 -17.80 -13.92
C LEU A 322 5.58 -18.49 -13.15
N ARG A 323 5.63 -18.42 -11.83
CA ARG A 323 4.66 -19.07 -10.93
C ARG A 323 3.83 -18.11 -10.12
N VAL A 324 4.44 -17.00 -9.68
CA VAL A 324 3.79 -16.04 -8.79
C VAL A 324 4.02 -14.62 -9.28
N ILE A 325 2.99 -13.82 -9.21
CA ILE A 325 3.03 -12.38 -9.40
C ILE A 325 2.51 -11.72 -8.12
N GLY A 326 3.42 -11.08 -7.37
CA GLY A 326 3.07 -10.20 -6.28
C GLY A 326 2.78 -8.80 -6.83
N ASP A 327 1.52 -8.49 -7.12
CA ASP A 327 1.13 -7.17 -7.61
C ASP A 327 0.80 -6.25 -6.44
N ILE A 328 1.85 -5.67 -5.83
CA ILE A 328 1.73 -4.78 -4.67
C ILE A 328 1.07 -3.45 -5.04
N SER A 329 1.16 -3.05 -6.31
CA SER A 329 0.49 -1.84 -6.81
C SER A 329 -1.02 -2.00 -6.91
N CYS A 330 -1.50 -3.22 -7.12
CA CYS A 330 -2.91 -3.64 -6.99
C CYS A 330 -3.89 -2.88 -7.91
N ASP A 331 -3.41 -2.34 -9.03
CA ASP A 331 -4.28 -1.64 -10.00
C ASP A 331 -5.02 -2.65 -10.87
N VAL A 332 -6.34 -2.80 -10.67
CA VAL A 332 -7.18 -3.71 -11.47
C VAL A 332 -7.09 -3.34 -12.96
N LYS A 333 -6.66 -4.30 -13.79
CA LYS A 333 -6.35 -4.13 -15.21
C LYS A 333 -5.35 -3.00 -15.48
N GLY A 334 -4.46 -2.75 -14.53
CA GLY A 334 -3.45 -1.71 -14.57
C GLY A 334 -2.17 -2.14 -15.32
N GLY A 335 -1.01 -1.87 -14.72
CA GLY A 335 0.29 -2.28 -15.26
C GLY A 335 0.44 -3.78 -15.47
N ILE A 336 -0.22 -4.59 -14.65
CA ILE A 336 -0.44 -6.02 -14.82
C ILE A 336 -1.90 -6.23 -15.26
N GLU A 337 -2.15 -6.40 -16.56
CA GLU A 337 -3.52 -6.46 -17.09
C GLU A 337 -4.32 -7.67 -16.58
N ILE A 338 -3.63 -8.74 -16.21
CA ILE A 338 -4.23 -9.95 -15.62
C ILE A 338 -4.56 -9.82 -14.12
N THR A 339 -4.30 -8.67 -13.51
CA THR A 339 -4.87 -8.30 -12.22
C THR A 339 -6.34 -7.93 -12.43
N VAL A 340 -7.24 -8.91 -12.34
CA VAL A 340 -8.67 -8.74 -12.67
C VAL A 340 -9.52 -8.33 -11.48
N LYS A 341 -9.03 -8.55 -10.26
CA LYS A 341 -9.62 -8.09 -9.01
C LYS A 341 -8.53 -7.83 -7.98
N ALA A 342 -8.76 -6.90 -7.06
CA ALA A 342 -8.03 -6.82 -5.81
C ALA A 342 -8.51 -7.92 -4.86
N THR A 343 -7.65 -8.32 -3.93
CA THR A 343 -7.93 -9.32 -2.90
C THR A 343 -7.86 -8.71 -1.50
N GLU A 344 -8.36 -9.46 -0.53
CA GLU A 344 -8.40 -9.09 0.87
C GLU A 344 -7.53 -10.05 1.70
N PRO A 345 -7.09 -9.67 2.92
CA PRO A 345 -6.24 -10.53 3.74
C PRO A 345 -6.83 -11.92 4.05
N ASP A 346 -8.16 -12.08 3.99
CA ASP A 346 -8.82 -13.37 4.25
C ASP A 346 -8.82 -14.32 3.04
N ASP A 347 -8.73 -13.79 1.82
CA ASP A 347 -8.62 -14.53 0.56
C ASP A 347 -7.57 -13.83 -0.34
N PRO A 348 -6.27 -13.89 0.06
CA PRO A 348 -5.24 -12.98 -0.45
C PRO A 348 -4.74 -13.30 -1.85
N ILE A 349 -4.99 -14.50 -2.38
CA ILE A 349 -4.42 -14.99 -3.62
C ILE A 349 -5.43 -15.72 -4.49
N TYR A 350 -5.21 -15.65 -5.79
CA TYR A 350 -5.93 -16.48 -6.78
C TYR A 350 -4.99 -16.89 -7.91
N VAL A 351 -5.33 -17.97 -8.61
CA VAL A 351 -4.71 -18.33 -9.90
C VAL A 351 -5.51 -17.69 -11.02
N TYR A 352 -4.83 -17.00 -11.91
CA TYR A 352 -5.41 -16.50 -13.16
C TYR A 352 -5.08 -17.47 -14.30
N ASP A 353 -6.10 -18.06 -14.92
CA ASP A 353 -5.90 -18.89 -16.12
C ASP A 353 -5.82 -17.99 -17.37
N PRO A 354 -4.65 -17.86 -18.01
CA PRO A 354 -4.49 -16.97 -19.16
C PRO A 354 -5.27 -17.42 -20.40
N GLN A 355 -5.59 -18.70 -20.54
CA GLN A 355 -6.27 -19.23 -21.73
C GLN A 355 -7.78 -18.92 -21.67
N THR A 356 -8.39 -19.04 -20.50
CA THR A 356 -9.82 -18.86 -20.29
C THR A 356 -10.16 -17.47 -19.75
N GLY A 357 -9.22 -16.78 -19.09
CA GLY A 357 -9.45 -15.55 -18.34
C GLY A 357 -10.18 -15.77 -17.01
N SER A 358 -10.37 -17.02 -16.59
CA SER A 358 -11.00 -17.36 -15.31
C SER A 358 -10.03 -17.23 -14.14
N ILE A 359 -10.58 -17.10 -12.93
CA ILE A 359 -9.81 -17.06 -11.69
C ILE A 359 -10.30 -18.14 -10.73
N GLN A 360 -9.38 -18.67 -9.92
CA GLN A 360 -9.65 -19.63 -8.86
C GLN A 360 -8.90 -19.21 -7.60
N SER A 361 -9.58 -19.12 -6.43
CA SER A 361 -8.96 -18.81 -5.16
C SER A 361 -7.90 -19.86 -4.80
N GLY A 362 -6.84 -19.42 -4.13
CA GLY A 362 -5.72 -20.28 -3.71
C GLY A 362 -4.63 -20.41 -4.78
N VAL A 363 -3.90 -21.54 -4.75
CA VAL A 363 -2.70 -21.78 -5.56
C VAL A 363 -2.91 -22.81 -6.68
N GLU A 364 -4.07 -23.45 -6.73
CA GLU A 364 -4.36 -24.53 -7.67
C GLU A 364 -4.77 -24.01 -9.04
N GLY A 365 -4.32 -24.62 -10.10
CA GLY A 365 -4.75 -24.31 -11.47
C GLY A 365 -3.62 -24.02 -12.43
N HIS A 366 -3.99 -23.77 -13.69
CA HIS A 366 -3.08 -23.42 -14.77
C HIS A 366 -2.96 -21.90 -14.89
N GLY A 367 -1.79 -21.38 -14.59
CA GLY A 367 -1.53 -19.94 -14.64
C GLY A 367 -0.70 -19.44 -13.46
N PRO A 368 -0.37 -18.15 -13.39
CA PRO A 368 0.32 -17.57 -12.25
C PRO A 368 -0.61 -17.43 -11.04
N VAL A 369 -0.06 -17.65 -9.85
CA VAL A 369 -0.69 -17.20 -8.62
C VAL A 369 -0.54 -15.68 -8.56
N MET A 370 -1.66 -14.99 -8.35
CA MET A 370 -1.74 -13.55 -8.20
C MET A 370 -1.94 -13.21 -6.74
N MET A 371 -0.95 -12.58 -6.10
CA MET A 371 -1.08 -11.96 -4.78
C MET A 371 -1.34 -10.45 -5.00
N VAL A 372 -2.55 -9.99 -4.67
CA VAL A 372 -3.05 -8.66 -5.06
C VAL A 372 -3.81 -7.99 -3.89
N VAL A 373 -3.30 -8.11 -2.68
CA VAL A 373 -3.98 -7.55 -1.50
C VAL A 373 -3.90 -6.02 -1.51
N ASP A 374 -5.06 -5.35 -1.56
CA ASP A 374 -5.15 -3.88 -1.67
C ASP A 374 -4.63 -3.16 -0.42
N ILE A 375 -4.79 -3.77 0.75
CA ILE A 375 -4.47 -3.14 2.04
C ILE A 375 -3.27 -3.77 2.76
N LEU A 376 -2.27 -4.23 2.02
CA LEU A 376 -1.07 -4.90 2.54
C LEU A 376 -0.49 -4.30 3.85
N PRO A 377 -0.40 -2.97 4.05
CA PRO A 377 0.09 -2.43 5.33
C PRO A 377 -0.76 -2.80 6.55
N SER A 378 -2.03 -3.21 6.38
CA SER A 378 -2.91 -3.66 7.47
C SER A 378 -2.51 -5.04 8.02
N GLU A 379 -1.75 -5.80 7.27
CA GLU A 379 -1.22 -7.10 7.69
C GLU A 379 -0.07 -6.98 8.70
N LEU A 380 0.54 -5.81 8.82
CA LEU A 380 1.54 -5.45 9.83
C LEU A 380 1.03 -4.26 10.67
N PRO A 381 -0.10 -4.41 11.39
CA PRO A 381 -0.87 -3.28 11.88
C PRO A 381 -0.16 -2.47 12.97
N ARG A 382 0.65 -3.10 13.82
CA ARG A 382 1.39 -2.37 14.88
C ARG A 382 2.51 -1.53 14.30
N GLU A 383 3.35 -2.12 13.46
CA GLU A 383 4.53 -1.46 12.90
C GLU A 383 4.13 -0.38 11.87
N SER A 384 3.16 -0.67 11.02
CA SER A 384 2.64 0.33 10.07
C SER A 384 1.96 1.50 10.78
N SER A 385 1.23 1.26 11.88
CA SER A 385 0.68 2.32 12.72
C SER A 385 1.79 3.15 13.38
N ALA A 386 2.83 2.50 13.93
CA ALA A 386 3.94 3.21 14.56
C ALA A 386 4.68 4.11 13.57
N TYR A 387 4.93 3.62 12.36
CA TYR A 387 5.52 4.38 11.28
C TYR A 387 4.66 5.58 10.88
N PHE A 388 3.38 5.35 10.59
CA PHE A 388 2.43 6.39 10.20
C PHE A 388 2.29 7.45 11.29
N SER A 389 2.10 7.02 12.54
CA SER A 389 1.97 7.87 13.71
C SER A 389 3.21 8.75 13.93
N ASN A 390 4.41 8.23 13.68
CA ASN A 390 5.64 9.01 13.81
C ASN A 390 5.73 10.17 12.80
N ILE A 391 5.15 10.00 11.61
CA ILE A 391 5.06 11.07 10.61
C ILE A 391 3.91 12.02 10.96
N LEU A 392 2.72 11.48 11.21
CA LEU A 392 1.51 12.25 11.45
C LEU A 392 1.63 13.18 12.66
N LYS A 393 2.30 12.72 13.74
CA LYS A 393 2.45 13.54 14.97
C LYS A 393 3.05 14.92 14.72
N GLY A 394 3.83 15.08 13.65
CA GLY A 394 4.39 16.39 13.26
C GLY A 394 3.36 17.39 12.73
N PHE A 395 2.21 16.93 12.28
CA PHE A 395 1.12 17.75 11.74
C PHE A 395 -0.01 17.99 12.75
N VAL A 396 -0.13 17.14 13.77
CA VAL A 396 -1.23 17.19 14.75
C VAL A 396 -1.31 18.51 15.49
N PRO A 397 -0.20 19.18 15.90
CA PRO A 397 -0.28 20.48 16.58
C PRO A 397 -1.01 21.54 15.75
N ASP A 398 -0.69 21.66 14.45
CA ASP A 398 -1.31 22.64 13.56
C ASP A 398 -2.78 22.28 13.30
N ILE A 399 -3.09 21.00 13.12
CA ILE A 399 -4.47 20.50 12.95
C ILE A 399 -5.34 20.83 14.18
N ALA A 400 -4.82 20.60 15.38
CA ALA A 400 -5.56 20.80 16.63
C ALA A 400 -5.69 22.28 17.04
N ALA A 401 -4.76 23.13 16.60
CA ALA A 401 -4.76 24.55 16.92
C ALA A 401 -5.58 25.40 15.93
N ALA A 402 -5.95 24.87 14.78
CA ALA A 402 -6.68 25.60 13.75
C ALA A 402 -8.12 25.96 14.19
N ASP A 403 -8.56 27.16 13.85
CA ASP A 403 -9.94 27.61 14.06
C ASP A 403 -10.80 27.27 12.83
N TYR A 404 -11.55 26.18 12.92
CA TYR A 404 -12.41 25.70 11.84
C TYR A 404 -13.75 26.46 11.73
N THR A 405 -13.99 27.48 12.55
CA THR A 405 -15.20 28.33 12.50
C THR A 405 -15.07 29.50 11.54
N VAL A 406 -13.85 29.82 11.10
CA VAL A 406 -13.57 30.89 10.12
C VAL A 406 -13.71 30.38 8.69
N GLY A 407 -13.79 31.27 7.70
CA GLY A 407 -13.81 30.88 6.28
C GLY A 407 -12.46 30.27 5.83
N PHE A 408 -12.48 29.49 4.74
CA PHE A 408 -11.30 28.76 4.25
C PHE A 408 -10.06 29.64 4.08
N GLU A 409 -10.20 30.85 3.53
CA GLU A 409 -9.05 31.75 3.32
C GLU A 409 -8.37 32.13 4.64
N ALA A 410 -9.17 32.35 5.71
CA ALA A 410 -8.69 32.71 7.03
C ALA A 410 -8.23 31.51 7.87
N LEU A 411 -8.48 30.28 7.43
CA LEU A 411 -8.08 29.06 8.11
C LEU A 411 -6.55 28.96 8.15
N ASN A 412 -5.97 29.16 9.33
CA ASN A 412 -4.52 29.21 9.53
C ASN A 412 -3.91 27.81 9.65
N LEU A 413 -3.66 27.16 8.50
CA LEU A 413 -2.97 25.90 8.37
C LEU A 413 -1.68 26.08 7.56
N PRO A 414 -0.57 25.39 7.88
CA PRO A 414 0.60 25.34 7.04
C PRO A 414 0.28 24.91 5.60
N PRO A 415 1.06 25.33 4.59
CA PRO A 415 0.74 25.09 3.17
C PRO A 415 0.46 23.63 2.85
N ALA A 416 1.21 22.69 3.42
CA ALA A 416 1.02 21.25 3.22
C ALA A 416 -0.37 20.76 3.68
N LEU A 417 -0.84 21.23 4.86
CA LEU A 417 -2.15 20.91 5.40
C LEU A 417 -3.26 21.68 4.68
N LYS A 418 -3.02 22.96 4.33
CA LYS A 418 -3.98 23.80 3.61
C LYS A 418 -4.37 23.19 2.27
N ARG A 419 -3.38 22.66 1.51
CA ARG A 419 -3.60 21.92 0.25
C ARG A 419 -4.40 20.63 0.44
N ALA A 420 -4.39 20.07 1.64
CA ALA A 420 -5.09 18.82 1.94
C ALA A 420 -6.57 19.01 2.34
N VAL A 421 -7.04 20.24 2.49
CA VAL A 421 -8.44 20.54 2.83
C VAL A 421 -9.30 20.36 1.59
N ILE A 422 -10.06 19.27 1.54
CA ILE A 422 -10.95 18.93 0.41
C ILE A 422 -12.21 19.79 0.43
N CYS A 423 -12.86 19.89 1.60
CA CYS A 423 -14.03 20.72 1.82
C CYS A 423 -13.95 21.42 3.18
N HIS A 424 -14.65 22.54 3.30
CA HIS A 424 -14.71 23.35 4.50
C HIS A 424 -15.99 24.17 4.55
N GLY A 425 -16.70 24.18 5.69
CA GLY A 425 -17.87 25.00 5.89
C GLY A 425 -19.01 24.76 4.89
N GLY A 426 -19.14 23.53 4.37
CA GLY A 426 -20.19 23.14 3.42
C GLY A 426 -19.82 23.33 1.94
N GLU A 427 -18.60 23.76 1.64
CA GLU A 427 -18.15 23.99 0.25
C GLU A 427 -16.87 23.21 -0.07
N LEU A 428 -16.71 22.81 -1.33
CA LEU A 428 -15.43 22.31 -1.85
C LEU A 428 -14.44 23.47 -1.89
N THR A 429 -13.20 23.22 -1.46
CA THR A 429 -12.15 24.25 -1.55
C THR A 429 -11.70 24.45 -3.02
N PRO A 430 -11.06 25.57 -3.35
CA PRO A 430 -10.76 25.94 -4.74
C PRO A 430 -10.05 24.84 -5.57
N ASP A 431 -9.10 24.13 -4.97
CA ASP A 431 -8.33 23.07 -5.66
C ASP A 431 -9.18 21.81 -5.94
N TYR A 432 -10.35 21.64 -5.32
CA TYR A 432 -11.21 20.46 -5.41
C TYR A 432 -12.58 20.71 -6.02
N THR A 433 -12.85 21.90 -6.53
CA THR A 433 -14.13 22.23 -7.20
C THR A 433 -14.44 21.30 -8.37
N TYR A 434 -13.43 20.70 -9.00
CA TYR A 434 -13.60 19.72 -10.07
C TYR A 434 -14.35 18.43 -9.63
N ILE A 435 -14.40 18.15 -8.31
CA ILE A 435 -15.12 16.98 -7.77
C ILE A 435 -16.63 17.14 -7.91
N LYS A 436 -17.13 18.38 -8.03
CA LYS A 436 -18.57 18.68 -8.16
C LYS A 436 -19.27 17.86 -9.23
N LYS A 437 -18.62 17.65 -10.39
CA LYS A 437 -19.17 16.82 -11.47
C LYS A 437 -19.45 15.35 -11.08
N TYR A 438 -18.72 14.82 -10.10
CA TYR A 438 -18.92 13.46 -9.62
C TYR A 438 -20.02 13.38 -8.56
N LEU A 439 -20.19 14.43 -7.74
CA LEU A 439 -21.31 14.55 -6.81
C LEU A 439 -22.64 14.64 -7.56
N GLU A 440 -22.70 15.43 -8.64
CA GLU A 440 -23.90 15.58 -9.49
C GLU A 440 -24.28 14.26 -10.23
N ALA A 441 -23.31 13.40 -10.50
CA ALA A 441 -23.54 12.12 -11.17
C ALA A 441 -24.07 11.02 -10.22
N THR A 442 -24.01 11.25 -8.91
CA THR A 442 -24.47 10.29 -7.88
C THR A 442 -25.82 10.66 -7.27
N THR A 443 -26.36 11.82 -7.60
CA THR A 443 -27.74 12.27 -7.29
C THR A 443 -28.68 11.87 -8.40
#